data_040660d7e70cebdc0f1cd92e7aa11b42
#
_entry.id   040660d7e70cebdc0f1cd92e7aa11b42
#
_cell.length_a   1.000
_cell.length_b   1.000
_cell.length_c   1.000
_cell.angle_alpha   90.00
_cell.angle_beta   90.00
_cell.angle_gamma   90.00
#
_symmetry.space_group_name_H-M   'P 1'
#
loop_
_entity.id
_entity.type
_entity.pdbx_description
1 polymer ?
#
loop_
_entity_poly.entity_id
_entity_poly.type
_entity_poly.pdbx_seq_one_letter_code
_entity_poly.pdbx_strand_id
1 'polypeptide(L)'
;VSPGESVAPCSARISLFVGKGGVGKSTLAAATAVHDARAGERVLLVSTDQAHSLGDVLGVAVSPTGRRDCVRVTADLGTGTADTGGGFLDALALDTLALLEARWRLVVDPLDRRFPESELGDIAPEELSALPGVQEVLGLHEVGELARSGRWDHVVVDCASTADALRMLTLPSTFALYVERAWPRHRRLSTGADDARSTAVVELLERISSSVDKLSELLTDGTRVAAHLVLTAERVVAAEAIRMLGSLALMGVRVEELIVNQILMQDDSYEYRNLPAHPAFDWYSERIGEQRTVLDELDSAIGDVALVLTPHLAGEPIGAKALAELLDSARRRGGSAPPGPLRPVVDLESGTGLQSVYRMRLELPQIDAGALSLGRVGDDLIVGAGGMRRRVRLASVLRRCTVLDAHLRGSEVT
;
A
#
# COMPACT_ATOMS: atom_id res chain seq x y z
N VAL A 1 -8.86 29.87 33.07
CA VAL A 1 -9.30 28.73 32.27
C VAL A 1 -8.49 28.79 30.98
N SER A 2 -7.46 27.98 30.90
CA SER A 2 -6.59 27.84 29.73
C SER A 2 -7.38 27.20 28.57
N PRO A 3 -7.24 27.67 27.32
CA PRO A 3 -7.84 27.01 26.18
C PRO A 3 -7.15 25.64 25.98
N GLY A 4 -7.96 24.59 25.95
CA GLY A 4 -7.48 23.22 25.77
C GLY A 4 -6.67 23.09 24.48
N GLU A 5 -5.47 22.56 24.60
CA GLU A 5 -4.70 22.03 23.50
C GLU A 5 -5.55 20.94 22.82
N SER A 6 -6.03 21.26 21.64
CA SER A 6 -6.58 20.28 20.70
C SER A 6 -5.43 19.36 20.32
N VAL A 7 -5.27 18.25 21.05
CA VAL A 7 -4.43 17.14 20.60
C VAL A 7 -5.01 16.71 19.25
N ALA A 8 -4.29 16.96 18.16
CA ALA A 8 -4.66 16.43 16.86
C ALA A 8 -4.84 14.90 17.02
N PRO A 9 -5.94 14.31 16.53
CA PRO A 9 -6.16 12.89 16.70
C PRO A 9 -4.96 12.14 16.13
N CYS A 10 -4.31 11.32 16.96
CA CYS A 10 -3.19 10.50 16.57
C CYS A 10 -3.70 9.58 15.46
N SER A 11 -3.23 9.78 14.25
CA SER A 11 -3.67 9.00 13.10
C SER A 11 -2.97 7.64 13.14
N ALA A 12 -3.73 6.56 12.96
CA ALA A 12 -3.23 5.20 12.95
C ALA A 12 -2.13 5.01 11.88
N ARG A 13 -1.16 4.12 12.15
CA ARG A 13 -0.28 3.60 11.10
C ARG A 13 -1.05 2.66 10.18
N ILE A 14 -0.62 2.52 8.94
CA ILE A 14 -1.27 1.70 7.92
C ILE A 14 -0.24 0.71 7.34
N SER A 15 -0.54 -0.57 7.40
CA SER A 15 0.23 -1.65 6.78
C SER A 15 -0.53 -2.25 5.61
N LEU A 16 0.02 -2.14 4.40
CA LEU A 16 -0.59 -2.65 3.17
C LEU A 16 0.03 -4.01 2.83
N PHE A 17 -0.74 -5.09 2.89
CA PHE A 17 -0.28 -6.42 2.47
C PHE A 17 -0.55 -6.61 0.99
N VAL A 18 0.53 -6.66 0.21
CA VAL A 18 0.49 -6.71 -1.26
C VAL A 18 1.25 -7.93 -1.77
N GLY A 19 0.87 -8.45 -2.91
CA GLY A 19 1.50 -9.65 -3.51
C GLY A 19 0.56 -10.41 -4.41
N LYS A 20 1.08 -11.44 -5.09
CA LYS A 20 0.32 -12.27 -6.03
C LYS A 20 -0.87 -12.98 -5.36
N GLY A 21 -1.87 -13.37 -6.15
CA GLY A 21 -2.96 -14.22 -5.65
C GLY A 21 -2.44 -15.57 -5.13
N GLY A 22 -2.96 -16.04 -3.99
CA GLY A 22 -2.64 -17.35 -3.43
C GLY A 22 -1.34 -17.45 -2.61
N VAL A 23 -0.58 -16.37 -2.43
CA VAL A 23 0.67 -16.39 -1.63
C VAL A 23 0.45 -16.30 -0.11
N GLY A 24 -0.80 -16.09 0.34
CA GLY A 24 -1.14 -16.01 1.77
C GLY A 24 -1.20 -14.60 2.34
N LYS A 25 -1.51 -13.57 1.51
CA LYS A 25 -1.67 -12.18 1.96
C LYS A 25 -2.65 -12.05 3.12
N SER A 26 -3.89 -12.54 2.95
CA SER A 26 -4.95 -12.47 3.95
C SER A 26 -4.54 -13.14 5.27
N THR A 27 -3.88 -14.28 5.18
CA THR A 27 -3.37 -15.03 6.34
C THR A 27 -2.31 -14.21 7.10
N LEU A 28 -1.34 -13.62 6.39
CA LEU A 28 -0.27 -12.85 7.02
C LEU A 28 -0.74 -11.48 7.51
N ALA A 29 -1.66 -10.83 6.82
CA ALA A 29 -2.32 -9.63 7.30
C ALA A 29 -3.09 -9.91 8.59
N ALA A 30 -3.87 -11.00 8.64
CA ALA A 30 -4.59 -11.41 9.84
C ALA A 30 -3.65 -11.79 10.98
N ALA A 31 -2.55 -12.52 10.68
CA ALA A 31 -1.55 -12.88 11.68
C ALA A 31 -0.89 -11.65 12.30
N THR A 32 -0.51 -10.66 11.49
CA THR A 32 0.04 -9.37 11.97
C THR A 32 -0.97 -8.62 12.83
N ALA A 33 -2.23 -8.53 12.38
CA ALA A 33 -3.27 -7.87 13.14
C ALA A 33 -3.53 -8.53 14.50
N VAL A 34 -3.53 -9.87 14.56
CA VAL A 34 -3.65 -10.63 15.80
C VAL A 34 -2.45 -10.42 16.71
N HIS A 35 -1.23 -10.46 16.17
CA HIS A 35 0.00 -10.24 16.94
C HIS A 35 0.00 -8.85 17.61
N ASP A 36 -0.32 -7.80 16.86
CA ASP A 36 -0.30 -6.44 17.38
C ASP A 36 -1.43 -6.20 18.39
N ALA A 37 -2.61 -6.80 18.18
CA ALA A 37 -3.69 -6.75 19.14
C ALA A 37 -3.31 -7.44 20.47
N ARG A 38 -2.58 -8.56 20.41
CA ARG A 38 -2.02 -9.24 21.59
C ARG A 38 -0.94 -8.40 22.28
N ALA A 39 -0.19 -7.63 21.53
CA ALA A 39 0.79 -6.67 22.06
C ALA A 39 0.14 -5.46 22.75
N GLY A 40 -1.18 -5.33 22.75
CA GLY A 40 -1.93 -4.28 23.44
C GLY A 40 -2.39 -3.14 22.54
N GLU A 41 -2.24 -3.24 21.22
CA GLU A 41 -2.68 -2.21 20.28
C GLU A 41 -4.16 -2.35 19.89
N ARG A 42 -4.77 -1.22 19.55
CA ARG A 42 -6.11 -1.18 18.96
C ARG A 42 -5.96 -1.35 17.45
N VAL A 43 -6.30 -2.52 16.95
CA VAL A 43 -6.05 -2.90 15.55
C VAL A 43 -7.35 -2.99 14.77
N LEU A 44 -7.34 -2.50 13.54
CA LEU A 44 -8.36 -2.74 12.53
C LEU A 44 -7.75 -3.53 11.37
N LEU A 45 -8.30 -4.69 11.09
CA LEU A 45 -7.98 -5.47 9.89
C LEU A 45 -9.05 -5.21 8.82
N VAL A 46 -8.65 -4.68 7.68
CA VAL A 46 -9.54 -4.34 6.56
C VAL A 46 -9.19 -5.18 5.34
N SER A 47 -10.16 -5.89 4.76
CA SER A 47 -9.98 -6.48 3.43
C SER A 47 -10.63 -5.61 2.37
N THR A 48 -9.87 -5.36 1.30
CA THR A 48 -10.35 -4.74 0.06
C THR A 48 -10.53 -5.78 -1.06
N ASP A 49 -10.26 -7.07 -0.76
CA ASP A 49 -10.43 -8.17 -1.69
C ASP A 49 -11.90 -8.60 -1.73
N GLN A 50 -12.47 -8.63 -2.92
CA GLN A 50 -13.85 -9.09 -3.14
C GLN A 50 -14.05 -10.60 -2.89
N ALA A 51 -12.98 -11.38 -2.76
CA ALA A 51 -13.05 -12.79 -2.41
C ALA A 51 -13.51 -13.05 -0.96
N HIS A 52 -13.54 -12.01 -0.12
CA HIS A 52 -14.08 -12.03 1.26
C HIS A 52 -13.50 -13.11 2.18
N SER A 53 -12.26 -13.53 1.95
CA SER A 53 -11.57 -14.60 2.69
C SER A 53 -11.25 -14.24 4.15
N LEU A 54 -11.47 -12.99 4.57
CA LEU A 54 -11.07 -12.50 5.89
C LEU A 54 -11.78 -13.26 7.03
N GLY A 55 -13.08 -13.52 6.87
CA GLY A 55 -13.87 -14.28 7.84
C GLY A 55 -13.38 -15.71 7.99
N ASP A 56 -13.03 -16.36 6.89
CA ASP A 56 -12.53 -17.74 6.87
C ASP A 56 -11.19 -17.85 7.62
N VAL A 57 -10.26 -16.94 7.36
CA VAL A 57 -8.94 -16.90 8.01
C VAL A 57 -9.05 -16.64 9.51
N LEU A 58 -9.94 -15.72 9.91
CA LEU A 58 -10.16 -15.40 11.33
C LEU A 58 -11.03 -16.43 12.07
N GLY A 59 -11.74 -17.29 11.35
CA GLY A 59 -12.71 -18.23 11.93
C GLY A 59 -13.94 -17.54 12.52
N VAL A 60 -14.29 -16.34 12.03
CA VAL A 60 -15.44 -15.54 12.48
C VAL A 60 -16.23 -15.02 11.29
N ALA A 61 -17.54 -14.83 11.47
CA ALA A 61 -18.37 -14.28 10.39
C ALA A 61 -18.09 -12.79 10.20
N VAL A 62 -17.51 -12.43 9.05
CA VAL A 62 -17.30 -11.04 8.62
C VAL A 62 -18.04 -10.85 7.31
N SER A 63 -19.14 -10.09 7.34
CA SER A 63 -19.91 -9.80 6.14
C SER A 63 -19.40 -8.54 5.45
N PRO A 64 -19.33 -8.53 4.11
CA PRO A 64 -19.00 -7.32 3.36
C PRO A 64 -20.01 -6.21 3.64
N THR A 65 -19.51 -5.00 3.77
CA THR A 65 -20.36 -3.84 4.07
C THR A 65 -19.84 -2.57 3.41
N GLY A 66 -20.74 -1.75 2.88
CA GLY A 66 -20.48 -0.37 2.47
C GLY A 66 -20.48 0.63 3.63
N ARG A 67 -20.65 0.14 4.87
CA ARG A 67 -20.65 0.92 6.11
C ARG A 67 -19.40 0.61 6.92
N ARG A 68 -19.20 1.36 8.00
CA ARG A 68 -18.08 1.18 8.94
C ARG A 68 -18.42 0.25 10.09
N ASP A 69 -19.24 -0.76 9.83
CA ASP A 69 -19.70 -1.72 10.84
C ASP A 69 -18.64 -2.82 10.98
N CYS A 70 -17.72 -2.64 11.92
CA CYS A 70 -16.64 -3.58 12.20
C CYS A 70 -17.13 -4.71 13.10
N VAL A 71 -16.62 -5.92 12.85
CA VAL A 71 -16.81 -7.09 13.72
C VAL A 71 -15.68 -7.15 14.73
N ARG A 72 -16.02 -7.15 16.04
CA ARG A 72 -15.03 -7.37 17.10
C ARG A 72 -14.61 -8.83 17.14
N VAL A 73 -13.32 -9.11 16.93
CA VAL A 73 -12.75 -10.45 17.11
C VAL A 73 -12.45 -10.67 18.57
N THR A 74 -13.24 -11.53 19.22
CA THR A 74 -13.13 -11.80 20.67
C THR A 74 -12.50 -13.15 20.99
N ALA A 75 -12.39 -14.04 19.99
CA ALA A 75 -11.90 -15.39 20.18
C ALA A 75 -10.37 -15.41 20.31
N ASP A 76 -9.87 -16.03 21.39
CA ASP A 76 -8.46 -16.42 21.61
C ASP A 76 -7.38 -15.34 21.46
N LEU A 77 -7.72 -14.07 21.59
CA LEU A 77 -6.72 -12.99 21.60
C LEU A 77 -5.83 -13.04 22.85
N GLY A 78 -6.27 -13.72 23.93
CA GLY A 78 -5.49 -13.82 25.17
C GLY A 78 -5.33 -12.49 25.92
N THR A 79 -5.93 -11.42 25.43
CA THR A 79 -5.97 -10.12 26.11
C THR A 79 -7.03 -10.19 27.19
N GLY A 80 -6.69 -9.70 28.40
CA GLY A 80 -7.65 -9.58 29.52
C GLY A 80 -8.92 -8.85 29.07
N THR A 81 -10.00 -9.06 29.81
CA THR A 81 -11.32 -8.52 29.53
C THR A 81 -11.28 -7.05 29.10
N ALA A 82 -12.10 -6.66 28.17
CA ALA A 82 -12.19 -5.34 27.51
C ALA A 82 -12.21 -4.11 28.46
N ASP A 83 -12.31 -4.30 29.75
CA ASP A 83 -12.38 -3.25 30.77
C ASP A 83 -11.00 -2.78 31.31
N THR A 84 -9.88 -3.41 30.92
CA THR A 84 -8.55 -3.12 31.50
C THR A 84 -7.60 -2.38 30.55
N GLY A 85 -8.09 -1.77 29.44
CA GLY A 85 -7.23 -1.01 28.52
C GLY A 85 -6.31 -1.87 27.65
N GLY A 86 -6.63 -3.17 27.47
CA GLY A 86 -5.92 -4.09 26.60
C GLY A 86 -6.21 -3.84 25.11
N GLY A 87 -5.32 -4.30 24.23
CA GLY A 87 -5.49 -4.25 22.79
C GLY A 87 -6.72 -5.02 22.31
N PHE A 88 -7.16 -4.69 21.12
CA PHE A 88 -8.28 -5.39 20.50
C PHE A 88 -8.15 -5.43 18.98
N LEU A 89 -8.85 -6.37 18.37
CA LEU A 89 -8.93 -6.53 16.92
C LEU A 89 -10.36 -6.34 16.44
N ASP A 90 -10.56 -5.37 15.56
CA ASP A 90 -11.75 -5.22 14.75
C ASP A 90 -11.46 -5.69 13.32
N ALA A 91 -12.41 -6.38 12.69
CA ALA A 91 -12.32 -6.84 11.31
C ALA A 91 -13.41 -6.19 10.45
N LEU A 92 -13.06 -5.80 9.22
CA LEU A 92 -13.94 -5.16 8.25
C LEU A 92 -13.67 -5.68 6.84
N ALA A 93 -14.66 -6.24 6.18
CA ALA A 93 -14.61 -6.51 4.75
C ALA A 93 -15.36 -5.37 4.02
N LEU A 94 -14.66 -4.66 3.14
CA LEU A 94 -15.26 -3.55 2.39
C LEU A 94 -16.02 -4.06 1.18
N ASP A 95 -17.29 -3.72 1.11
CA ASP A 95 -18.07 -3.77 -0.12
C ASP A 95 -17.85 -2.45 -0.88
N THR A 96 -16.95 -2.49 -1.84
CA THR A 96 -16.53 -1.29 -2.59
C THR A 96 -17.63 -0.76 -3.49
N LEU A 97 -18.58 -1.60 -3.95
CA LEU A 97 -19.73 -1.16 -4.73
C LEU A 97 -20.72 -0.42 -3.85
N ALA A 98 -21.14 -1.00 -2.73
CA ALA A 98 -22.03 -0.36 -1.77
C ALA A 98 -21.41 0.94 -1.19
N LEU A 99 -20.08 0.97 -1.03
CA LEU A 99 -19.33 2.17 -0.64
C LEU A 99 -19.40 3.24 -1.73
N LEU A 100 -19.24 2.85 -3.01
CA LEU A 100 -19.34 3.77 -4.14
C LEU A 100 -20.73 4.39 -4.20
N GLU A 101 -21.79 3.60 -4.11
CA GLU A 101 -23.18 4.08 -4.11
C GLU A 101 -23.43 5.10 -2.97
N ALA A 102 -22.97 4.76 -1.76
CA ALA A 102 -23.15 5.64 -0.60
C ALA A 102 -22.37 6.96 -0.76
N ARG A 103 -21.13 6.90 -1.27
CA ARG A 103 -20.27 8.09 -1.46
C ARG A 103 -20.71 8.93 -2.64
N TRP A 104 -21.14 8.28 -3.73
CA TRP A 104 -21.68 8.97 -4.90
C TRP A 104 -22.86 9.85 -4.54
N ARG A 105 -23.84 9.31 -3.83
CA ARG A 105 -25.00 10.08 -3.36
C ARG A 105 -24.60 11.27 -2.49
N LEU A 106 -23.65 11.09 -1.57
CA LEU A 106 -23.16 12.19 -0.72
C LEU A 106 -22.53 13.35 -1.52
N VAL A 107 -21.92 13.04 -2.66
CA VAL A 107 -21.26 14.05 -3.51
C VAL A 107 -22.26 14.65 -4.52
N VAL A 108 -23.08 13.81 -5.15
CA VAL A 108 -23.95 14.21 -6.27
C VAL A 108 -25.23 14.84 -5.80
N ASP A 109 -25.91 14.32 -4.76
CA ASP A 109 -27.18 14.88 -4.28
C ASP A 109 -27.12 16.39 -3.92
N PRO A 110 -26.07 16.90 -3.27
CA PRO A 110 -25.94 18.34 -3.04
C PRO A 110 -25.70 19.14 -4.32
N LEU A 111 -24.97 18.58 -5.29
CA LEU A 111 -24.71 19.23 -6.58
C LEU A 111 -25.94 19.24 -7.45
N ASP A 112 -26.67 18.15 -7.53
CA ASP A 112 -27.91 18.04 -8.28
C ASP A 112 -28.98 19.00 -7.74
N ARG A 113 -29.13 19.10 -6.41
CA ARG A 113 -30.01 20.12 -5.78
C ARG A 113 -29.61 21.56 -6.10
N ARG A 114 -28.32 21.84 -6.22
CA ARG A 114 -27.80 23.18 -6.54
C ARG A 114 -27.84 23.49 -8.03
N PHE A 115 -27.71 22.47 -8.87
CA PHE A 115 -27.64 22.55 -10.32
C PHE A 115 -28.55 21.49 -10.97
N PRO A 116 -29.88 21.63 -10.87
CA PRO A 116 -30.85 20.61 -11.36
C PRO A 116 -30.72 20.30 -12.85
N GLU A 117 -30.23 21.27 -13.63
CA GLU A 117 -30.05 21.12 -15.09
C GLU A 117 -28.75 20.36 -15.46
N SER A 118 -27.96 19.96 -14.47
CA SER A 118 -26.66 19.31 -14.71
C SER A 118 -26.75 17.86 -15.14
N GLU A 119 -27.89 17.20 -14.88
CA GLU A 119 -28.13 15.76 -15.13
C GLU A 119 -27.10 14.84 -14.42
N LEU A 120 -26.40 15.34 -13.40
CA LEU A 120 -25.42 14.54 -12.63
C LEU A 120 -26.11 13.45 -11.80
N GLY A 121 -27.34 13.70 -11.38
CA GLY A 121 -28.18 12.73 -10.65
C GLY A 121 -28.60 11.52 -11.50
N ASP A 122 -28.56 11.64 -12.82
CA ASP A 122 -28.93 10.56 -13.75
C ASP A 122 -27.79 9.55 -13.96
N ILE A 123 -26.57 9.88 -13.51
CA ILE A 123 -25.41 8.96 -13.63
C ILE A 123 -25.54 7.86 -12.56
N ALA A 124 -25.72 6.63 -13.01
CA ALA A 124 -25.79 5.48 -12.11
C ALA A 124 -24.43 5.15 -11.51
N PRO A 125 -24.33 4.90 -10.19
CA PRO A 125 -23.07 4.49 -9.54
C PRO A 125 -22.43 3.25 -10.19
N GLU A 126 -23.25 2.33 -10.72
CA GLU A 126 -22.82 1.12 -11.39
C GLU A 126 -22.02 1.42 -12.67
N GLU A 127 -22.32 2.50 -13.37
CA GLU A 127 -21.56 2.92 -14.56
C GLU A 127 -20.14 3.34 -14.17
N LEU A 128 -19.97 3.96 -13.00
CA LEU A 128 -18.67 4.34 -12.48
C LEU A 128 -17.88 3.14 -11.96
N SER A 129 -18.57 2.13 -11.43
CA SER A 129 -17.94 0.91 -10.95
C SER A 129 -17.27 0.11 -12.06
N ALA A 130 -17.75 0.27 -13.31
CA ALA A 130 -17.15 -0.32 -14.51
C ALA A 130 -15.81 0.35 -14.90
N LEU A 131 -15.50 1.53 -14.36
CA LEU A 131 -14.23 2.20 -14.62
C LEU A 131 -13.11 1.53 -13.80
N PRO A 132 -12.05 1.02 -14.46
CA PRO A 132 -10.96 0.35 -13.78
C PRO A 132 -10.33 1.26 -12.72
N GLY A 133 -10.23 0.79 -11.49
CA GLY A 133 -9.53 1.44 -10.40
C GLY A 133 -10.35 2.37 -9.53
N VAL A 134 -11.60 2.67 -9.88
CA VAL A 134 -12.48 3.52 -9.05
C VAL A 134 -12.76 2.85 -7.71
N GLN A 135 -13.05 1.56 -7.72
CA GLN A 135 -13.32 0.80 -6.50
C GLN A 135 -12.11 0.72 -5.58
N GLU A 136 -10.93 0.51 -6.18
CA GLU A 136 -9.66 0.41 -5.45
C GLU A 136 -9.26 1.74 -4.80
N VAL A 137 -9.39 2.85 -5.52
CA VAL A 137 -9.15 4.20 -4.98
C VAL A 137 -10.12 4.53 -3.86
N LEU A 138 -11.38 4.14 -4.02
CA LEU A 138 -12.41 4.36 -3.02
C LEU A 138 -12.16 3.56 -1.75
N GLY A 139 -11.78 2.28 -1.88
CA GLY A 139 -11.38 1.43 -0.76
C GLY A 139 -10.21 2.03 0.02
N LEU A 140 -9.18 2.50 -0.70
CA LEU A 140 -8.02 3.13 -0.08
C LEU A 140 -8.36 4.49 0.58
N HIS A 141 -9.25 5.27 -0.03
CA HIS A 141 -9.75 6.49 0.60
C HIS A 141 -10.47 6.18 1.91
N GLU A 142 -11.31 5.14 1.94
CA GLU A 142 -12.00 4.71 3.16
C GLU A 142 -11.02 4.25 4.23
N VAL A 143 -9.99 3.47 3.87
CA VAL A 143 -8.88 3.11 4.78
C VAL A 143 -8.24 4.36 5.39
N GLY A 144 -7.96 5.39 4.60
CA GLY A 144 -7.41 6.65 5.07
C GLY A 144 -8.33 7.38 6.05
N GLU A 145 -9.64 7.34 5.84
CA GLU A 145 -10.63 7.92 6.76
C GLU A 145 -10.72 7.12 8.07
N LEU A 146 -10.69 5.78 7.99
CA LEU A 146 -10.68 4.90 9.15
C LEU A 146 -9.43 5.15 10.00
N ALA A 147 -8.26 5.26 9.40
CA ALA A 147 -7.01 5.56 10.09
C ALA A 147 -7.02 6.92 10.80
N ARG A 148 -7.73 7.92 10.25
CA ARG A 148 -7.88 9.25 10.86
C ARG A 148 -8.94 9.31 11.97
N SER A 149 -9.74 8.27 12.15
CA SER A 149 -10.86 8.26 13.10
C SER A 149 -10.43 8.31 14.57
N GLY A 150 -9.17 7.99 14.89
CA GLY A 150 -8.64 7.90 16.25
C GLY A 150 -9.11 6.67 17.06
N ARG A 151 -9.87 5.77 16.42
CA ARG A 151 -10.37 4.54 17.08
C ARG A 151 -9.29 3.47 17.21
N TRP A 152 -8.36 3.41 16.28
CA TRP A 152 -7.32 2.41 16.16
C TRP A 152 -5.93 3.04 16.16
N ASP A 153 -4.95 2.27 16.57
CA ASP A 153 -3.52 2.63 16.54
C ASP A 153 -2.87 2.10 15.26
N HIS A 154 -3.40 0.97 14.75
CA HIS A 154 -2.92 0.32 13.54
C HIS A 154 -4.09 -0.13 12.66
N VAL A 155 -3.99 0.16 11.37
CA VAL A 155 -4.89 -0.35 10.32
C VAL A 155 -4.10 -1.27 9.40
N VAL A 156 -4.41 -2.55 9.44
CA VAL A 156 -3.82 -3.58 8.57
C VAL A 156 -4.75 -3.80 7.39
N VAL A 157 -4.22 -3.69 6.18
CA VAL A 157 -5.01 -3.78 4.95
C VAL A 157 -4.59 -5.01 4.16
N ASP A 158 -5.52 -5.95 4.02
CA ASP A 158 -5.42 -7.06 3.09
C ASP A 158 -5.84 -6.56 1.69
N CYS A 159 -4.85 -6.34 0.85
CA CYS A 159 -5.07 -5.84 -0.51
C CYS A 159 -5.44 -6.99 -1.46
N ALA A 160 -6.24 -6.68 -2.46
CA ALA A 160 -6.52 -7.57 -3.59
C ALA A 160 -5.23 -7.99 -4.32
N SER A 161 -5.31 -8.51 -5.54
CA SER A 161 -4.14 -9.01 -6.27
C SER A 161 -3.08 -7.91 -6.52
N THR A 162 -1.86 -8.32 -6.87
CA THR A 162 -0.74 -7.41 -7.21
C THR A 162 -1.14 -6.35 -8.23
N ALA A 163 -1.84 -6.74 -9.28
CA ALA A 163 -2.23 -5.81 -10.36
C ALA A 163 -3.23 -4.76 -9.87
N ASP A 164 -4.19 -5.16 -9.04
CA ASP A 164 -5.20 -4.27 -8.48
C ASP A 164 -4.59 -3.36 -7.41
N ALA A 165 -3.71 -3.90 -6.55
CA ALA A 165 -2.97 -3.10 -5.58
C ALA A 165 -2.11 -2.03 -6.27
N LEU A 166 -1.38 -2.36 -7.34
CA LEU A 166 -0.61 -1.39 -8.12
C LEU A 166 -1.51 -0.33 -8.78
N ARG A 167 -2.66 -0.74 -9.34
CA ARG A 167 -3.64 0.21 -9.88
C ARG A 167 -4.14 1.14 -8.78
N MET A 168 -4.57 0.61 -7.65
CA MET A 168 -5.01 1.35 -6.48
C MET A 168 -4.00 2.43 -6.07
N LEU A 169 -2.72 2.09 -6.09
CA LEU A 169 -1.63 2.98 -5.69
C LEU A 169 -1.24 4.00 -6.77
N THR A 170 -1.40 3.67 -8.07
CA THR A 170 -0.99 4.55 -9.19
C THR A 170 -2.10 5.48 -9.67
N LEU A 171 -3.35 5.06 -9.54
CA LEU A 171 -4.50 5.80 -10.07
C LEU A 171 -4.62 7.22 -9.52
N PRO A 172 -4.40 7.50 -8.22
CA PRO A 172 -4.50 8.84 -7.70
C PRO A 172 -3.64 9.83 -8.47
N SER A 173 -2.36 9.53 -8.66
CA SER A 173 -1.44 10.41 -9.38
C SER A 173 -1.74 10.50 -10.87
N THR A 174 -2.16 9.40 -11.49
CA THR A 174 -2.52 9.36 -12.91
C THR A 174 -3.80 10.13 -13.19
N PHE A 175 -4.81 9.99 -12.32
CA PHE A 175 -6.07 10.72 -12.44
C PHE A 175 -5.88 12.22 -12.30
N ALA A 176 -5.12 12.67 -11.30
CA ALA A 176 -4.80 14.09 -11.12
C ALA A 176 -4.13 14.69 -12.37
N LEU A 177 -3.19 13.96 -12.98
CA LEU A 177 -2.55 14.34 -14.23
C LEU A 177 -3.53 14.42 -15.41
N TYR A 178 -4.43 13.44 -15.50
CA TYR A 178 -5.40 13.36 -16.59
C TYR A 178 -6.38 14.53 -16.52
N VAL A 179 -6.93 14.80 -15.33
CA VAL A 179 -7.84 15.93 -15.09
C VAL A 179 -7.16 17.26 -15.39
N GLU A 180 -5.91 17.47 -14.92
CA GLU A 180 -5.19 18.71 -15.16
C GLU A 180 -4.84 18.92 -16.65
N ARG A 181 -4.62 17.82 -17.39
CA ARG A 181 -4.31 17.88 -18.82
C ARG A 181 -5.57 18.07 -19.68
N ALA A 182 -6.66 17.38 -19.34
CA ALA A 182 -7.93 17.47 -20.06
C ALA A 182 -8.63 18.81 -19.80
N TRP A 183 -8.57 19.27 -18.56
CA TRP A 183 -9.22 20.49 -18.12
C TRP A 183 -8.34 21.27 -17.13
N PRO A 184 -7.36 22.05 -17.59
CA PRO A 184 -6.42 22.79 -16.77
C PRO A 184 -7.13 23.72 -15.76
N ARG A 185 -6.59 23.80 -14.54
CA ARG A 185 -7.18 24.57 -13.44
C ARG A 185 -7.56 26.00 -13.80
N HIS A 186 -6.73 26.67 -14.62
CA HIS A 186 -7.02 28.05 -15.07
C HIS A 186 -8.27 28.12 -15.96
N ARG A 187 -8.56 27.09 -16.76
CA ARG A 187 -9.80 27.00 -17.57
C ARG A 187 -11.00 26.65 -16.68
N ARG A 188 -10.84 25.76 -15.69
CA ARG A 188 -11.91 25.42 -14.73
C ARG A 188 -12.40 26.67 -13.99
N LEU A 189 -11.48 27.55 -13.57
CA LEU A 189 -11.81 28.79 -12.87
C LEU A 189 -12.48 29.86 -13.77
N SER A 190 -12.27 29.80 -15.09
CA SER A 190 -12.84 30.76 -16.03
C SER A 190 -14.19 30.35 -16.63
N THR A 191 -14.54 29.04 -16.58
CA THR A 191 -15.75 28.51 -17.25
C THR A 191 -17.01 28.58 -16.37
N GLY A 192 -16.89 28.85 -15.08
CA GLY A 192 -17.96 28.70 -14.09
C GLY A 192 -19.05 29.77 -14.05
N ALA A 193 -19.10 30.74 -15.00
CA ALA A 193 -20.04 31.86 -14.90
C ALA A 193 -21.33 31.69 -15.73
N ASP A 194 -21.33 30.90 -16.80
CA ASP A 194 -22.41 30.99 -17.80
C ASP A 194 -23.26 29.71 -17.94
N ASP A 195 -22.86 28.56 -17.35
CA ASP A 195 -23.59 27.29 -17.49
C ASP A 195 -23.57 26.45 -16.19
N ALA A 196 -24.74 26.16 -15.66
CA ALA A 196 -24.94 25.40 -14.42
C ALA A 196 -24.30 23.99 -14.48
N ARG A 197 -24.42 23.32 -15.64
CA ARG A 197 -23.83 21.97 -15.86
C ARG A 197 -22.31 22.00 -15.78
N SER A 198 -21.68 22.96 -16.47
CA SER A 198 -20.23 23.14 -16.43
C SER A 198 -19.72 23.46 -15.03
N THR A 199 -20.45 24.28 -14.27
CA THR A 199 -20.11 24.61 -12.88
C THR A 199 -20.21 23.39 -11.96
N ALA A 200 -21.26 22.58 -12.08
CA ALA A 200 -21.44 21.35 -11.30
C ALA A 200 -20.33 20.31 -11.57
N VAL A 201 -19.98 20.12 -12.84
CA VAL A 201 -18.90 19.22 -13.23
C VAL A 201 -17.54 19.71 -12.71
N VAL A 202 -17.27 21.00 -12.77
CA VAL A 202 -16.04 21.58 -12.19
C VAL A 202 -15.95 21.35 -10.70
N GLU A 203 -17.03 21.60 -9.95
CA GLU A 203 -17.06 21.38 -8.50
C GLU A 203 -16.88 19.91 -8.14
N LEU A 204 -17.49 18.99 -8.90
CA LEU A 204 -17.30 17.55 -8.75
C LEU A 204 -15.83 17.15 -8.99
N LEU A 205 -15.23 17.60 -10.07
CA LEU A 205 -13.83 17.32 -10.40
C LEU A 205 -12.86 17.87 -9.36
N GLU A 206 -13.13 19.05 -8.81
CA GLU A 206 -12.30 19.63 -7.74
C GLU A 206 -12.39 18.83 -6.44
N ARG A 207 -13.57 18.34 -6.07
CA ARG A 207 -13.76 17.46 -4.91
C ARG A 207 -13.01 16.15 -5.09
N ILE A 208 -13.14 15.51 -6.25
CA ILE A 208 -12.43 14.27 -6.57
C ILE A 208 -10.91 14.52 -6.57
N SER A 209 -10.42 15.55 -7.25
CA SER A 209 -8.99 15.90 -7.28
C SER A 209 -8.43 16.14 -5.89
N SER A 210 -9.13 16.89 -5.04
CA SER A 210 -8.70 17.12 -3.66
C SER A 210 -8.61 15.83 -2.83
N SER A 211 -9.54 14.89 -3.03
CA SER A 211 -9.52 13.58 -2.36
C SER A 211 -8.35 12.72 -2.83
N VAL A 212 -8.09 12.74 -4.13
CA VAL A 212 -6.97 12.04 -4.77
C VAL A 212 -5.61 12.58 -4.31
N ASP A 213 -5.47 13.91 -4.21
CA ASP A 213 -4.24 14.55 -3.71
C ASP A 213 -3.95 14.13 -2.27
N LYS A 214 -4.95 14.19 -1.39
CA LYS A 214 -4.83 13.73 0.01
C LYS A 214 -4.44 12.26 0.12
N LEU A 215 -4.96 11.43 -0.79
CA LEU A 215 -4.62 10.02 -0.84
C LEU A 215 -3.18 9.79 -1.30
N SER A 216 -2.72 10.53 -2.30
CA SER A 216 -1.34 10.49 -2.77
C SER A 216 -0.36 10.95 -1.68
N GLU A 217 -0.70 12.00 -0.93
CA GLU A 217 0.09 12.45 0.22
C GLU A 217 0.16 11.39 1.31
N LEU A 218 -0.96 10.73 1.63
CA LEU A 218 -1.01 9.64 2.61
C LEU A 218 -0.10 8.49 2.21
N LEU A 219 -0.20 8.00 0.96
CA LEU A 219 0.57 6.86 0.46
C LEU A 219 2.07 7.11 0.45
N THR A 220 2.49 8.35 0.24
CA THR A 220 3.90 8.74 0.23
C THR A 220 4.43 9.15 1.61
N ASP A 221 3.58 9.16 2.63
CA ASP A 221 3.99 9.36 4.02
C ASP A 221 4.55 8.06 4.61
N GLY A 222 5.82 7.78 4.34
CA GLY A 222 6.51 6.57 4.84
C GLY A 222 6.65 6.49 6.36
N THR A 223 6.23 7.50 7.13
CA THR A 223 6.15 7.42 8.59
C THR A 223 4.85 6.78 9.06
N ARG A 224 3.85 6.75 8.19
CA ARG A 224 2.49 6.29 8.52
C ARG A 224 2.06 5.09 7.68
N VAL A 225 2.51 5.00 6.43
CA VAL A 225 2.13 3.94 5.50
C VAL A 225 3.34 3.13 5.11
N ALA A 226 3.24 1.82 5.23
CA ALA A 226 4.24 0.88 4.77
C ALA A 226 3.57 -0.30 4.04
N ALA A 227 4.24 -0.82 3.02
CA ALA A 227 3.84 -2.03 2.32
C ALA A 227 4.64 -3.24 2.81
N HIS A 228 3.94 -4.36 3.00
CA HIS A 228 4.49 -5.67 3.27
C HIS A 228 4.29 -6.50 2.01
N LEU A 229 5.37 -6.87 1.34
CA LEU A 229 5.31 -7.61 0.09
C LEU A 229 5.35 -9.10 0.34
N VAL A 230 4.23 -9.79 0.12
CA VAL A 230 4.07 -11.23 0.37
C VAL A 230 4.32 -12.02 -0.91
N LEU A 231 5.13 -13.06 -0.79
CA LEU A 231 5.48 -13.96 -1.88
C LEU A 231 5.71 -15.40 -1.37
N THR A 232 5.82 -16.33 -2.29
CA THR A 232 6.32 -17.71 -2.04
C THR A 232 7.70 -17.87 -2.69
N ALA A 233 8.52 -18.78 -2.16
CA ALA A 233 9.86 -19.04 -2.70
C ALA A 233 9.80 -19.86 -4.01
N GLU A 234 9.24 -19.22 -5.05
CA GLU A 234 9.16 -19.70 -6.41
C GLU A 234 9.78 -18.67 -7.35
N ARG A 235 10.62 -19.08 -8.29
CA ARG A 235 11.38 -18.17 -9.18
C ARG A 235 10.50 -17.12 -9.88
N VAL A 236 9.34 -17.57 -10.42
CA VAL A 236 8.41 -16.65 -11.12
C VAL A 236 7.80 -15.65 -10.16
N VAL A 237 7.40 -16.09 -8.96
CA VAL A 237 6.79 -15.23 -7.93
C VAL A 237 7.82 -14.27 -7.36
N ALA A 238 9.04 -14.71 -7.11
CA ALA A 238 10.15 -13.87 -6.65
C ALA A 238 10.51 -12.79 -7.67
N ALA A 239 10.61 -13.15 -8.97
CA ALA A 239 10.86 -12.19 -10.04
C ALA A 239 9.73 -11.14 -10.17
N GLU A 240 8.47 -11.53 -9.95
CA GLU A 240 7.34 -10.61 -9.90
C GLU A 240 7.42 -9.68 -8.69
N ALA A 241 7.78 -10.22 -7.52
CA ALA A 241 7.96 -9.46 -6.29
C ALA A 241 9.06 -8.41 -6.40
N ILE A 242 10.21 -8.74 -7.01
CA ILE A 242 11.30 -7.78 -7.27
C ILE A 242 10.81 -6.64 -8.19
N ARG A 243 10.07 -6.94 -9.25
CA ARG A 243 9.48 -5.90 -10.11
C ARG A 243 8.47 -5.03 -9.34
N MET A 244 7.69 -5.63 -8.46
CA MET A 244 6.74 -4.91 -7.63
C MET A 244 7.44 -4.00 -6.61
N LEU A 245 8.53 -4.47 -6.01
CA LEU A 245 9.37 -3.66 -5.11
C LEU A 245 9.85 -2.38 -5.82
N GLY A 246 10.39 -2.50 -7.04
CA GLY A 246 10.77 -1.35 -7.86
C GLY A 246 9.59 -0.43 -8.19
N SER A 247 8.41 -0.98 -8.46
CA SER A 247 7.21 -0.20 -8.73
C SER A 247 6.73 0.58 -7.51
N LEU A 248 6.69 -0.04 -6.33
CA LEU A 248 6.34 0.61 -5.07
C LEU A 248 7.33 1.74 -4.72
N ALA A 249 8.62 1.49 -4.91
CA ALA A 249 9.65 2.50 -4.73
C ALA A 249 9.47 3.70 -5.66
N LEU A 250 9.20 3.45 -6.95
CA LEU A 250 8.87 4.51 -7.91
C LEU A 250 7.66 5.34 -7.46
N MET A 251 6.63 4.72 -6.93
CA MET A 251 5.45 5.43 -6.42
C MET A 251 5.72 6.18 -5.11
N GLY A 252 6.84 5.95 -4.46
CA GLY A 252 7.20 6.55 -3.18
C GLY A 252 6.53 5.86 -1.99
N VAL A 253 6.00 4.66 -2.18
CA VAL A 253 5.47 3.82 -1.12
C VAL A 253 6.62 3.09 -0.44
N ARG A 254 6.74 3.25 0.86
CA ARG A 254 7.76 2.56 1.65
C ARG A 254 7.45 1.06 1.73
N VAL A 255 8.41 0.21 1.40
CA VAL A 255 8.32 -1.22 1.66
C VAL A 255 9.05 -1.52 2.98
N GLU A 256 8.32 -2.04 3.97
CA GLU A 256 8.86 -2.40 5.28
C GLU A 256 9.66 -3.69 5.21
N GLU A 257 9.09 -4.68 4.53
CA GLU A 257 9.67 -6.02 4.47
C GLU A 257 9.09 -6.82 3.29
N LEU A 258 9.85 -7.84 2.89
CA LEU A 258 9.37 -8.94 2.07
C LEU A 258 9.06 -10.13 2.97
N ILE A 259 7.86 -10.69 2.87
CA ILE A 259 7.46 -11.88 3.62
C ILE A 259 7.41 -13.07 2.67
N VAL A 260 8.38 -13.96 2.79
CA VAL A 260 8.41 -15.22 2.01
C VAL A 260 7.67 -16.28 2.79
N ASN A 261 6.47 -16.58 2.34
CA ASN A 261 5.56 -17.52 2.97
C ASN A 261 5.80 -18.95 2.51
N GLN A 262 5.33 -19.92 3.30
CA GLN A 262 5.36 -21.35 2.99
C GLN A 262 6.78 -21.91 2.78
N ILE A 263 7.72 -21.46 3.59
CA ILE A 263 9.09 -21.98 3.58
C ILE A 263 9.12 -23.33 4.31
N LEU A 264 9.69 -24.31 3.65
CA LEU A 264 10.02 -25.59 4.26
C LEU A 264 11.26 -25.40 5.14
N MET A 265 11.05 -24.88 6.35
CA MET A 265 12.14 -24.64 7.30
C MET A 265 12.76 -25.97 7.71
N GLN A 266 14.05 -26.11 7.47
CA GLN A 266 14.84 -27.13 8.13
C GLN A 266 15.25 -26.61 9.49
N ASP A 267 14.94 -27.37 10.51
CA ASP A 267 15.76 -27.37 11.69
C ASP A 267 17.14 -27.91 11.26
N ASP A 268 18.24 -27.30 11.71
CA ASP A 268 19.60 -27.80 11.42
C ASP A 268 19.86 -29.17 12.13
N SER A 269 18.81 -29.81 12.61
CA SER A 269 18.87 -31.09 13.29
C SER A 269 19.38 -32.15 12.34
N TYR A 270 20.37 -32.89 12.82
CA TYR A 270 21.09 -33.98 12.18
C TYR A 270 20.17 -35.13 11.66
N GLU A 271 18.91 -35.13 12.03
CA GLU A 271 17.94 -36.17 11.76
C GLU A 271 17.56 -36.31 10.29
N TYR A 272 17.56 -35.21 9.53
CA TYR A 272 17.19 -35.26 8.10
C TYR A 272 18.24 -35.88 7.18
N ARG A 273 19.49 -36.02 7.64
CA ARG A 273 20.58 -36.61 6.83
C ARG A 273 20.52 -38.14 6.73
N ASN A 274 19.74 -38.77 7.59
CA ASN A 274 19.64 -40.23 7.70
C ASN A 274 18.24 -40.75 7.34
N LEU A 275 17.45 -39.98 6.58
CA LEU A 275 16.16 -40.47 6.10
C LEU A 275 16.33 -41.64 5.13
N PRO A 276 15.45 -42.66 5.19
CA PRO A 276 15.50 -43.74 4.24
C PRO A 276 15.23 -43.25 2.82
N ALA A 277 15.83 -43.91 1.83
CA ALA A 277 15.58 -43.59 0.42
C ALA A 277 14.10 -43.80 0.09
N HIS A 278 13.41 -42.68 -0.17
CA HIS A 278 11.99 -42.68 -0.54
C HIS A 278 11.67 -41.45 -1.40
N PRO A 279 10.90 -41.58 -2.48
CA PRO A 279 10.61 -40.47 -3.40
C PRO A 279 10.04 -39.22 -2.75
N ALA A 280 9.31 -39.38 -1.64
CA ALA A 280 8.78 -38.21 -0.90
C ALA A 280 9.88 -37.39 -0.22
N PHE A 281 10.94 -38.06 0.29
CA PHE A 281 12.07 -37.36 0.90
C PHE A 281 12.97 -36.72 -0.15
N ASP A 282 13.12 -37.36 -1.32
CA ASP A 282 13.85 -36.80 -2.45
C ASP A 282 13.16 -35.53 -2.93
N TRP A 283 11.84 -35.58 -3.16
CA TRP A 283 11.05 -34.40 -3.51
C TRP A 283 11.16 -33.25 -2.48
N TYR A 284 11.07 -33.60 -1.19
CA TYR A 284 11.16 -32.61 -0.12
C TYR A 284 12.54 -31.92 -0.11
N SER A 285 13.60 -32.71 -0.28
CA SER A 285 14.98 -32.18 -0.34
C SER A 285 15.22 -31.31 -1.55
N GLU A 286 14.71 -31.72 -2.74
CA GLU A 286 14.77 -30.92 -3.96
C GLU A 286 14.02 -29.57 -3.78
N ARG A 287 12.81 -29.62 -3.20
CA ARG A 287 12.01 -28.41 -2.97
C ARG A 287 12.69 -27.44 -2.01
N ILE A 288 13.33 -27.94 -0.94
CA ILE A 288 14.14 -27.13 -0.04
C ILE A 288 15.34 -26.49 -0.79
N GLY A 289 16.00 -27.24 -1.64
CA GLY A 289 17.11 -26.76 -2.47
C GLY A 289 16.69 -25.61 -3.39
N GLU A 290 15.55 -25.77 -4.06
CA GLU A 290 14.96 -24.71 -4.89
C GLU A 290 14.61 -23.46 -4.09
N GLN A 291 13.95 -23.62 -2.94
CA GLN A 291 13.60 -22.48 -2.07
C GLN A 291 14.84 -21.74 -1.59
N ARG A 292 15.92 -22.44 -1.23
CA ARG A 292 17.20 -21.83 -0.84
C ARG A 292 17.79 -21.00 -1.97
N THR A 293 17.82 -21.53 -3.19
CA THR A 293 18.31 -20.79 -4.36
C THR A 293 17.53 -19.50 -4.57
N VAL A 294 16.22 -19.55 -4.47
CA VAL A 294 15.36 -18.35 -4.60
C VAL A 294 15.60 -17.35 -3.46
N LEU A 295 15.81 -17.82 -2.24
CA LEU A 295 16.12 -16.96 -1.10
C LEU A 295 17.47 -16.25 -1.27
N ASP A 296 18.50 -16.96 -1.76
CA ASP A 296 19.83 -16.37 -2.04
C ASP A 296 19.76 -15.32 -3.15
N GLU A 297 18.96 -15.58 -4.20
CA GLU A 297 18.66 -14.60 -5.25
C GLU A 297 17.94 -13.36 -4.71
N LEU A 298 16.94 -13.55 -3.82
CA LEU A 298 16.24 -12.45 -3.17
C LEU A 298 17.16 -11.63 -2.27
N ASP A 299 17.92 -12.27 -1.39
CA ASP A 299 18.87 -11.58 -0.48
C ASP A 299 19.86 -10.69 -1.27
N SER A 300 20.29 -11.16 -2.45
CA SER A 300 21.17 -10.39 -3.35
C SER A 300 20.45 -9.22 -4.03
N ALA A 301 19.15 -9.34 -4.23
CA ALA A 301 18.35 -8.41 -5.03
C ALA A 301 17.67 -7.32 -4.18
N ILE A 302 17.32 -7.55 -2.91
CA ILE A 302 16.45 -6.64 -2.13
C ILE A 302 17.19 -5.56 -1.36
N GLY A 303 18.52 -5.60 -1.32
CA GLY A 303 19.34 -4.62 -0.56
C GLY A 303 19.04 -4.67 0.93
N ASP A 304 18.79 -3.52 1.55
CA ASP A 304 18.56 -3.41 3.01
C ASP A 304 17.13 -3.71 3.46
N VAL A 305 16.24 -4.11 2.54
CA VAL A 305 14.86 -4.46 2.91
C VAL A 305 14.86 -5.75 3.73
N ALA A 306 14.11 -5.76 4.83
CA ALA A 306 14.00 -6.96 5.67
C ALA A 306 13.33 -8.12 4.94
N LEU A 307 13.86 -9.33 5.16
CA LEU A 307 13.27 -10.58 4.69
C LEU A 307 12.70 -11.35 5.87
N VAL A 308 11.40 -11.62 5.84
CA VAL A 308 10.69 -12.41 6.86
C VAL A 308 10.30 -13.75 6.24
N LEU A 309 10.69 -14.86 6.89
CA LEU A 309 10.39 -16.22 6.44
C LEU A 309 9.34 -16.81 7.35
N THR A 310 8.21 -17.25 6.80
CA THR A 310 7.17 -17.97 7.53
C THR A 310 7.09 -19.42 7.08
N PRO A 311 6.89 -20.37 8.02
CA PRO A 311 6.94 -21.79 7.70
C PRO A 311 5.73 -22.26 6.89
N HIS A 312 5.94 -23.31 6.11
CA HIS A 312 4.87 -24.11 5.56
C HIS A 312 4.33 -25.02 6.65
N LEU A 313 3.09 -24.78 7.06
CA LEU A 313 2.42 -25.56 8.09
C LEU A 313 1.71 -26.78 7.47
N ALA A 314 1.52 -27.83 8.28
CA ALA A 314 0.79 -29.03 7.85
C ALA A 314 -0.71 -28.78 7.63
N GLY A 315 -1.26 -27.75 8.28
CA GLY A 315 -2.65 -27.31 8.12
C GLY A 315 -2.74 -25.81 7.95
N GLU A 316 -3.88 -25.32 7.49
CA GLU A 316 -4.12 -23.89 7.37
C GLU A 316 -4.20 -23.23 8.75
N PRO A 317 -3.50 -22.10 8.98
CA PRO A 317 -3.59 -21.37 10.23
C PRO A 317 -4.88 -20.56 10.29
N ILE A 318 -5.94 -21.13 10.85
CA ILE A 318 -7.25 -20.51 11.02
C ILE A 318 -7.47 -20.12 12.48
N GLY A 319 -7.97 -18.89 12.68
CA GLY A 319 -8.26 -18.33 13.99
C GLY A 319 -7.06 -17.71 14.69
N ALA A 320 -7.32 -16.87 15.68
CA ALA A 320 -6.33 -16.00 16.30
C ALA A 320 -5.14 -16.75 16.92
N LYS A 321 -5.36 -17.96 17.48
CA LYS A 321 -4.28 -18.75 18.07
C LYS A 321 -3.29 -19.24 17.02
N ALA A 322 -3.78 -19.90 15.96
CA ALA A 322 -2.94 -20.45 14.90
C ALA A 322 -2.21 -19.35 14.10
N LEU A 323 -2.86 -18.21 13.88
CA LEU A 323 -2.28 -17.03 13.23
C LEU A 323 -1.13 -16.44 14.04
N ALA A 324 -1.28 -16.35 15.37
CA ALA A 324 -0.19 -15.89 16.23
C ALA A 324 0.99 -16.89 16.22
N GLU A 325 0.73 -18.18 16.34
CA GLU A 325 1.75 -19.22 16.29
C GLU A 325 2.54 -19.21 14.96
N LEU A 326 1.87 -18.90 13.85
CA LEU A 326 2.52 -18.70 12.55
C LEU A 326 3.54 -17.57 12.61
N LEU A 327 3.16 -16.42 13.16
CA LEU A 327 4.04 -15.26 13.21
C LEU A 327 5.17 -15.42 14.25
N ASP A 328 4.87 -16.05 15.39
CA ASP A 328 5.87 -16.40 16.44
C ASP A 328 6.96 -17.33 15.90
N SER A 329 6.63 -18.17 14.90
CA SER A 329 7.58 -19.06 14.23
C SER A 329 8.34 -18.42 13.07
N ALA A 330 8.00 -17.19 12.72
CA ALA A 330 8.65 -16.45 11.62
C ALA A 330 10.12 -16.11 11.97
N ARG A 331 10.97 -16.11 10.95
CA ARG A 331 12.40 -15.74 11.08
C ARG A 331 12.67 -14.50 10.27
N ARG A 332 13.17 -13.44 10.92
CA ARG A 332 13.54 -12.18 10.27
C ARG A 332 15.04 -12.16 9.94
N ARG A 333 15.39 -11.72 8.74
CA ARG A 333 16.76 -11.50 8.26
C ARG A 333 16.89 -10.08 7.71
N GLY A 334 18.04 -9.46 7.85
CA GLY A 334 18.30 -8.11 7.30
C GLY A 334 17.48 -7.02 7.98
N GLY A 335 17.34 -5.87 7.31
CA GLY A 335 16.56 -4.74 7.79
C GLY A 335 17.12 -4.10 9.05
N SER A 336 18.42 -3.80 9.07
CA SER A 336 19.13 -3.24 10.24
C SER A 336 18.79 -1.77 10.51
N ALA A 337 18.19 -1.07 9.54
CA ALA A 337 17.74 0.29 9.71
C ALA A 337 16.33 0.44 9.12
N PRO A 338 15.44 1.25 9.75
CA PRO A 338 14.17 1.58 9.12
C PRO A 338 14.47 2.27 7.79
N PRO A 339 13.84 1.83 6.68
CA PRO A 339 14.05 2.47 5.39
C PRO A 339 13.72 3.95 5.50
N GLY A 340 14.66 4.80 5.07
CA GLY A 340 14.46 6.25 5.06
C GLY A 340 13.28 6.64 4.17
N PRO A 341 12.72 7.84 4.34
CA PRO A 341 11.64 8.31 3.48
C PRO A 341 12.18 8.41 2.05
N LEU A 342 11.47 7.79 1.09
CA LEU A 342 11.75 7.85 -0.35
C LEU A 342 11.49 9.27 -0.91
N ARG A 343 12.06 10.29 -0.28
CA ARG A 343 11.97 11.70 -0.66
C ARG A 343 13.25 12.14 -1.35
N PRO A 344 13.15 12.94 -2.43
CA PRO A 344 14.36 13.51 -3.02
C PRO A 344 15.08 14.40 -2.01
N VAL A 345 16.37 14.15 -1.84
CA VAL A 345 17.26 15.00 -1.04
C VAL A 345 17.98 15.94 -1.99
N VAL A 346 18.01 17.23 -1.68
CA VAL A 346 18.64 18.26 -2.53
C VAL A 346 19.70 18.97 -1.73
N ASP A 347 20.93 18.89 -2.19
CA ASP A 347 22.09 19.54 -1.59
C ASP A 347 22.71 20.54 -2.56
N LEU A 348 23.22 21.65 -2.02
CA LEU A 348 24.05 22.58 -2.80
C LEU A 348 25.45 21.97 -2.94
N GLU A 349 25.86 21.66 -4.17
CA GLU A 349 27.17 21.08 -4.45
C GLU A 349 28.26 22.11 -4.60
N SER A 350 27.97 23.20 -5.32
CA SER A 350 28.92 24.28 -5.55
C SER A 350 28.25 25.56 -6.05
N GLY A 351 28.98 26.67 -6.03
CA GLY A 351 28.56 27.95 -6.58
C GLY A 351 27.66 28.78 -5.67
N THR A 352 27.32 29.97 -6.12
CA THR A 352 26.44 30.91 -5.42
C THR A 352 25.51 31.62 -6.41
N GLY A 353 24.31 31.93 -5.99
CA GLY A 353 23.33 32.67 -6.81
C GLY A 353 22.94 31.90 -8.07
N LEU A 354 23.05 32.51 -9.24
CA LEU A 354 22.68 31.94 -10.53
C LEU A 354 23.64 30.85 -11.04
N GLN A 355 24.83 30.76 -10.44
CA GLN A 355 25.86 29.75 -10.78
C GLN A 355 25.86 28.58 -9.78
N SER A 356 24.84 28.47 -8.94
CA SER A 356 24.71 27.36 -8.00
C SER A 356 24.44 26.05 -8.74
N VAL A 357 25.20 25.01 -8.38
CA VAL A 357 25.00 23.65 -8.82
C VAL A 357 24.41 22.86 -7.66
N TYR A 358 23.31 22.19 -7.90
CA TYR A 358 22.61 21.39 -6.91
C TYR A 358 22.66 19.91 -7.30
N ARG A 359 22.80 19.06 -6.31
CA ARG A 359 22.69 17.62 -6.45
C ARG A 359 21.34 17.16 -5.86
N MET A 360 20.52 16.51 -6.66
CA MET A 360 19.30 15.88 -6.20
C MET A 360 19.52 14.36 -6.18
N ARG A 361 19.30 13.75 -5.01
CA ARG A 361 19.41 12.29 -4.83
C ARG A 361 18.02 11.71 -4.58
N LEU A 362 17.71 10.61 -5.23
CA LEU A 362 16.47 9.87 -5.07
C LEU A 362 16.79 8.39 -4.93
N GLU A 363 16.47 7.80 -3.79
CA GLU A 363 16.59 6.35 -3.63
C GLU A 363 15.47 5.63 -4.39
N LEU A 364 15.88 4.71 -5.26
CA LEU A 364 15.02 3.86 -6.07
C LEU A 364 15.53 2.41 -5.96
N PRO A 365 15.20 1.71 -4.88
CA PRO A 365 15.65 0.33 -4.71
C PRO A 365 15.15 -0.54 -5.86
N GLN A 366 16.04 -1.39 -6.38
CA GLN A 366 15.74 -2.46 -7.33
C GLN A 366 15.24 -2.02 -8.72
N ILE A 367 15.70 -0.89 -9.23
CA ILE A 367 15.47 -0.49 -10.62
C ILE A 367 16.67 -0.87 -11.47
N ASP A 368 16.41 -1.61 -12.55
CA ASP A 368 17.43 -1.83 -13.58
C ASP A 368 17.83 -0.49 -14.22
N ALA A 369 19.13 -0.19 -14.21
CA ALA A 369 19.67 1.02 -14.82
C ALA A 369 19.30 1.15 -16.30
N GLY A 370 19.21 0.04 -17.03
CA GLY A 370 18.81 0.01 -18.44
C GLY A 370 17.34 0.31 -18.67
N ALA A 371 16.48 0.14 -17.66
CA ALA A 371 15.06 0.43 -17.72
C ALA A 371 14.70 1.84 -17.23
N LEU A 372 15.67 2.57 -16.61
CA LEU A 372 15.43 3.90 -16.05
C LEU A 372 15.32 4.94 -17.16
N SER A 373 14.25 5.71 -17.14
CA SER A 373 14.08 6.88 -18.00
C SER A 373 13.84 8.12 -17.14
N LEU A 374 14.54 9.19 -17.46
CA LEU A 374 14.41 10.48 -16.79
C LEU A 374 13.93 11.52 -17.78
N GLY A 375 12.97 12.33 -17.40
CA GLY A 375 12.45 13.43 -18.20
C GLY A 375 12.00 14.58 -17.30
N ARG A 376 11.93 15.78 -17.86
CA ARG A 376 11.41 16.94 -17.14
C ARG A 376 10.20 17.52 -17.88
N VAL A 377 9.14 17.82 -17.14
CA VAL A 377 7.95 18.49 -17.65
C VAL A 377 7.61 19.64 -16.70
N GLY A 378 7.92 20.86 -17.12
CA GLY A 378 7.75 22.05 -16.28
C GLY A 378 8.56 21.96 -14.98
N ASP A 379 7.88 22.03 -13.86
CA ASP A 379 8.45 21.97 -12.50
C ASP A 379 8.60 20.55 -11.94
N ASP A 380 8.38 19.54 -12.76
CA ASP A 380 8.40 18.16 -12.31
C ASP A 380 9.42 17.30 -13.07
N LEU A 381 10.12 16.45 -12.32
CA LEU A 381 10.93 15.37 -12.85
C LEU A 381 10.05 14.13 -13.06
N ILE A 382 10.10 13.55 -14.23
CA ILE A 382 9.45 12.29 -14.56
C ILE A 382 10.50 11.18 -14.48
N VAL A 383 10.35 10.31 -13.52
CA VAL A 383 11.18 9.11 -13.36
C VAL A 383 10.36 7.92 -13.83
N GLY A 384 10.87 7.17 -14.81
CA GLY A 384 10.20 6.01 -15.37
C GLY A 384 11.08 4.78 -15.32
N ALA A 385 10.51 3.63 -14.98
CA ALA A 385 11.15 2.32 -15.07
C ALA A 385 10.08 1.22 -15.20
N GLY A 386 10.36 0.18 -15.97
CA GLY A 386 9.48 -0.98 -16.09
C GLY A 386 8.06 -0.66 -16.57
N GLY A 387 7.86 0.39 -17.37
CA GLY A 387 6.53 0.85 -17.81
C GLY A 387 5.79 1.75 -16.82
N MET A 388 6.32 1.92 -15.63
CA MET A 388 5.78 2.82 -14.61
C MET A 388 6.45 4.19 -14.69
N ARG A 389 5.72 5.24 -14.30
CA ARG A 389 6.26 6.61 -14.26
C ARG A 389 5.84 7.29 -12.98
N ARG A 390 6.82 7.89 -12.29
CA ARG A 390 6.60 8.76 -11.13
C ARG A 390 6.87 10.20 -11.49
N ARG A 391 6.00 11.09 -11.07
CA ARG A 391 6.19 12.52 -11.11
C ARG A 391 6.72 13.00 -9.76
N VAL A 392 7.91 13.55 -9.75
CA VAL A 392 8.56 14.09 -8.55
C VAL A 392 8.60 15.61 -8.68
N ARG A 393 7.89 16.30 -7.83
CA ARG A 393 7.88 17.77 -7.85
C ARG A 393 9.25 18.30 -7.42
N LEU A 394 9.86 19.10 -8.27
CA LEU A 394 11.13 19.71 -7.98
C LEU A 394 11.00 20.74 -6.85
N ALA A 395 11.96 20.72 -5.93
CA ALA A 395 12.10 21.75 -4.93
C ALA A 395 12.17 23.14 -5.60
N SER A 396 11.67 24.18 -4.94
CA SER A 396 11.56 25.53 -5.52
C SER A 396 12.87 26.03 -6.12
N VAL A 397 13.99 25.68 -5.50
CA VAL A 397 15.34 26.02 -5.94
C VAL A 397 15.70 25.38 -7.28
N LEU A 398 15.24 24.13 -7.54
CA LEU A 398 15.55 23.38 -8.76
C LEU A 398 14.66 23.76 -9.96
N ARG A 399 13.54 24.45 -9.76
CA ARG A 399 12.60 24.76 -10.85
C ARG A 399 13.20 25.62 -11.95
N ARG A 400 14.19 26.42 -11.62
CA ARG A 400 14.92 27.30 -12.55
C ARG A 400 16.25 26.73 -13.04
N CYS A 401 16.63 25.56 -12.54
CA CYS A 401 17.85 24.88 -12.93
C CYS A 401 17.66 24.07 -14.20
N THR A 402 18.74 23.90 -14.98
CA THR A 402 18.80 22.93 -16.08
C THR A 402 19.47 21.66 -15.57
N VAL A 403 19.04 20.50 -16.05
CA VAL A 403 19.69 19.23 -15.75
C VAL A 403 21.03 19.18 -16.50
N LEU A 404 22.10 18.97 -15.77
CA LEU A 404 23.46 18.86 -16.35
C LEU A 404 23.81 17.40 -16.63
N ASP A 405 23.52 16.53 -15.70
CA ASP A 405 23.79 15.10 -15.77
C ASP A 405 22.80 14.32 -14.91
N ALA A 406 22.65 13.02 -15.19
CA ALA A 406 21.84 12.12 -14.39
C ALA A 406 22.37 10.69 -14.50
N HIS A 407 22.65 10.06 -13.37
CA HIS A 407 23.15 8.68 -13.35
C HIS A 407 22.56 7.90 -12.17
N LEU A 408 22.50 6.58 -12.34
CA LEU A 408 22.10 5.63 -11.31
C LEU A 408 23.36 4.91 -10.79
N ARG A 409 23.56 4.93 -9.48
CA ARG A 409 24.59 4.16 -8.79
C ARG A 409 23.97 3.29 -7.71
N GLY A 410 23.95 1.98 -7.93
CA GLY A 410 23.19 1.07 -7.05
C GLY A 410 21.71 1.40 -7.06
N SER A 411 21.17 1.78 -5.92
CA SER A 411 19.76 2.18 -5.75
C SER A 411 19.54 3.70 -5.80
N GLU A 412 20.60 4.52 -5.96
CA GLU A 412 20.49 5.98 -5.90
C GLU A 412 20.56 6.61 -7.30
N VAL A 413 19.52 7.36 -7.68
CA VAL A 413 19.53 8.27 -8.83
C VAL A 413 20.02 9.62 -8.37
N THR A 414 21.06 10.09 -9.05
CA THR A 414 21.62 11.42 -8.81
C THR A 414 21.49 12.28 -10.04
#